data_64fb63970ed1addf716f2c53311bcf2b
#
_entry.id   64fb63970ed1addf716f2c53311bcf2b
#
_cell.length_a   1.000
_cell.length_b   1.000
_cell.length_c   1.000
_cell.angle_alpha   90.00
_cell.angle_beta   90.00
_cell.angle_gamma   90.00
#
_symmetry.space_group_name_H-M   'P 1'
#
loop_
_entity.id
_entity.type
_entity.pdbx_description
1 polymer ?
#
loop_
_entity_poly.entity_id
_entity_poly.type
_entity_poly.pdbx_seq_one_letter_code
_entity_poly.pdbx_strand_id
1 'polypeptide(L)'
;MRLLNDKKGQVRVIEAFFASVLLLSSLMLVPIVQRNAGNSNGVLSVNALSIMASLDSNGYLASLVDSENWSALRSSIQSCVPLALWFNVTVFDINMALLNDVPICSGSAVSDEIEAADYVCASRSANFAIYIIRLQLAAVD
;
A
#
# COMPACT_ATOMS: atom_id res chain seq x y z
N MET A 1 -37.60 7.46 50.10
CA MET A 1 -36.30 7.57 49.40
C MET A 1 -35.60 6.23 49.54
N ARG A 2 -35.84 5.27 48.57
CA ARG A 2 -35.35 3.86 48.57
C ARG A 2 -34.64 3.53 47.25
N LEU A 3 -33.68 4.38 46.85
CA LEU A 3 -32.99 4.22 45.56
C LEU A 3 -31.53 3.71 45.64
N LEU A 4 -31.05 3.36 46.87
CA LEU A 4 -29.63 3.06 47.06
C LEU A 4 -29.33 1.56 47.35
N ASN A 5 -30.29 0.67 47.21
CA ASN A 5 -30.04 -0.75 47.57
C ASN A 5 -30.30 -1.77 46.44
N ASP A 6 -30.36 -1.29 45.20
CA ASP A 6 -30.45 -2.21 44.06
C ASP A 6 -29.04 -2.54 43.51
N LYS A 7 -28.41 -3.54 44.14
CA LYS A 7 -27.07 -4.04 43.74
C LYS A 7 -27.02 -4.47 42.27
N LYS A 8 -28.15 -4.90 41.69
CA LYS A 8 -28.23 -5.30 40.29
C LYS A 8 -28.20 -4.08 39.35
N GLY A 9 -28.82 -2.98 39.75
CA GLY A 9 -28.75 -1.73 38.99
C GLY A 9 -27.35 -1.11 39.01
N GLN A 10 -26.66 -1.16 40.15
CA GLN A 10 -25.30 -0.65 40.27
C GLN A 10 -24.29 -1.41 39.40
N VAL A 11 -24.40 -2.76 39.34
CA VAL A 11 -23.52 -3.57 38.49
C VAL A 11 -23.68 -3.25 37.03
N ARG A 12 -24.91 -3.05 36.54
CA ARG A 12 -25.19 -2.69 35.15
C ARG A 12 -24.61 -1.30 34.77
N VAL A 13 -24.67 -0.34 35.69
CA VAL A 13 -24.10 0.99 35.47
C VAL A 13 -22.58 0.91 35.37
N ILE A 14 -21.94 0.12 36.22
CA ILE A 14 -20.49 -0.11 36.17
C ILE A 14 -20.09 -0.81 34.88
N GLU A 15 -20.84 -1.82 34.48
CA GLU A 15 -20.62 -2.56 33.24
C GLU A 15 -20.71 -1.64 31.99
N ALA A 16 -21.75 -0.80 31.94
CA ALA A 16 -21.91 0.19 30.88
C ALA A 16 -20.78 1.23 30.86
N PHE A 17 -20.30 1.65 32.04
CA PHE A 17 -19.18 2.57 32.15
C PHE A 17 -17.88 1.94 31.61
N PHE A 18 -17.55 0.71 31.99
CA PHE A 18 -16.37 0.01 31.48
C PHE A 18 -16.45 -0.24 29.96
N ALA A 19 -17.63 -0.60 29.45
CA ALA A 19 -17.84 -0.77 28.02
C ALA A 19 -17.61 0.55 27.25
N SER A 20 -18.09 1.68 27.76
CA SER A 20 -17.87 2.99 27.13
C SER A 20 -16.40 3.42 27.19
N VAL A 21 -15.69 3.16 28.27
CA VAL A 21 -14.25 3.45 28.39
C VAL A 21 -13.43 2.61 27.39
N LEU A 22 -13.76 1.33 27.24
CA LEU A 22 -13.10 0.45 26.26
C LEU A 22 -13.34 0.92 24.82
N LEU A 23 -14.57 1.32 24.48
CA LEU A 23 -14.89 1.87 23.18
C LEU A 23 -14.12 3.17 22.89
N LEU A 24 -14.08 4.09 23.86
CA LEU A 24 -13.34 5.34 23.73
C LEU A 24 -11.82 5.11 23.60
N SER A 25 -11.27 4.17 24.37
CA SER A 25 -9.84 3.84 24.29
C SER A 25 -9.47 3.21 22.95
N SER A 26 -10.35 2.36 22.39
CA SER A 26 -10.12 1.77 21.06
C SER A 26 -10.18 2.80 19.94
N LEU A 27 -11.08 3.78 20.02
CA LEU A 27 -11.17 4.89 19.07
C LEU A 27 -9.95 5.81 19.14
N MET A 28 -9.33 6.00 20.30
CA MET A 28 -8.11 6.79 20.43
C MET A 28 -6.86 6.09 19.90
N LEU A 29 -6.84 4.77 19.82
CA LEU A 29 -5.72 3.99 19.27
C LEU A 29 -5.64 4.08 17.73
N VAL A 30 -6.76 4.26 17.03
CA VAL A 30 -6.82 4.33 15.57
C VAL A 30 -5.94 5.45 15.00
N PRO A 31 -5.98 6.72 15.48
CA PRO A 31 -5.12 7.78 14.96
C PRO A 31 -3.64 7.64 15.35
N ILE A 32 -3.31 6.86 16.39
CA ILE A 32 -1.91 6.60 16.77
C ILE A 32 -1.25 5.64 15.79
N VAL A 33 -1.99 4.64 15.32
CA VAL A 33 -1.49 3.69 14.30
C VAL A 33 -1.27 4.41 12.97
N GLN A 34 -2.13 5.39 12.63
CA GLN A 34 -1.98 6.19 11.41
C GLN A 34 -0.85 7.25 11.52
N ARG A 35 -0.53 7.76 12.72
CA ARG A 35 0.54 8.76 12.89
C ARG A 35 1.96 8.18 12.79
N ASN A 36 2.15 6.89 13.02
CA ASN A 36 3.44 6.25 12.80
C ASN A 36 3.75 6.00 11.30
N ALA A 37 2.77 6.23 10.40
CA ALA A 37 2.98 6.30 8.97
C ALA A 37 3.42 7.71 8.48
N GLY A 38 3.60 8.65 9.40
CA GLY A 38 3.88 10.07 9.12
C GLY A 38 5.37 10.45 9.11
N ASN A 39 6.28 9.54 8.84
CA ASN A 39 7.57 9.91 8.30
C ASN A 39 7.35 10.28 6.81
N SER A 40 7.88 11.40 6.36
CA SER A 40 7.86 11.83 4.96
C SER A 40 8.29 10.70 4.00
N ASN A 41 9.08 9.78 4.50
CA ASN A 41 9.55 8.57 3.81
C ASN A 41 8.44 7.53 3.58
N GLY A 42 7.29 7.57 4.24
CA GLY A 42 6.19 6.64 4.01
C GLY A 42 5.14 7.12 3.00
N VAL A 43 5.16 8.39 2.60
CA VAL A 43 4.14 8.95 1.72
C VAL A 43 4.32 8.46 0.29
N LEU A 44 5.56 8.40 -0.20
CA LEU A 44 5.85 7.92 -1.55
C LEU A 44 5.60 6.42 -1.69
N SER A 45 5.93 5.62 -0.66
CA SER A 45 5.67 4.18 -0.69
C SER A 45 4.17 3.85 -0.64
N VAL A 46 3.37 4.60 0.12
CA VAL A 46 1.90 4.48 0.11
C VAL A 46 1.33 4.87 -1.26
N ASN A 47 1.85 5.93 -1.88
CA ASN A 47 1.46 6.32 -3.23
C ASN A 47 1.84 5.25 -4.26
N ALA A 48 3.03 4.65 -4.14
CA ALA A 48 3.49 3.57 -5.02
C ALA A 48 2.53 2.37 -4.95
N LEU A 49 2.16 1.92 -3.74
CA LEU A 49 1.20 0.82 -3.56
C LEU A 49 -0.18 1.16 -4.12
N SER A 50 -0.65 2.40 -3.93
CA SER A 50 -1.94 2.87 -4.45
C SER A 50 -1.97 2.85 -5.98
N ILE A 51 -0.89 3.30 -6.64
CA ILE A 51 -0.74 3.26 -8.10
C ILE A 51 -0.79 1.81 -8.59
N MET A 52 -0.02 0.92 -7.97
CA MET A 52 0.01 -0.50 -8.35
C MET A 52 -1.35 -1.17 -8.16
N ALA A 53 -2.01 -0.97 -7.03
CA ALA A 53 -3.34 -1.50 -6.76
C ALA A 53 -4.39 -0.98 -7.75
N SER A 54 -4.31 0.29 -8.13
CA SER A 54 -5.19 0.89 -9.14
C SER A 54 -4.99 0.25 -10.51
N LEU A 55 -3.75 0.01 -10.93
CA LEU A 55 -3.44 -0.66 -12.19
C LEU A 55 -3.85 -2.13 -12.18
N ASP A 56 -3.82 -2.78 -11.01
CA ASP A 56 -4.20 -4.20 -10.88
C ASP A 56 -5.70 -4.40 -10.65
N SER A 57 -6.49 -3.35 -10.50
CA SER A 57 -7.92 -3.42 -10.16
C SER A 57 -8.74 -4.33 -11.08
N ASN A 58 -8.32 -4.50 -12.34
CA ASN A 58 -8.93 -5.39 -13.33
C ASN A 58 -7.98 -6.52 -13.77
N GLY A 59 -6.88 -6.76 -13.04
CA GLY A 59 -5.80 -7.69 -13.41
C GLY A 59 -5.02 -7.22 -14.63
N TYR A 60 -5.07 -5.91 -14.94
CA TYR A 60 -4.35 -5.34 -16.07
C TYR A 60 -2.84 -5.40 -15.87
N LEU A 61 -2.37 -5.11 -14.65
CA LEU A 61 -0.96 -5.18 -14.29
C LEU A 61 -0.40 -6.59 -14.53
N ALA A 62 -1.10 -7.62 -14.02
CA ALA A 62 -0.71 -9.02 -14.22
C ALA A 62 -0.68 -9.39 -15.71
N SER A 63 -1.64 -8.92 -16.52
CA SER A 63 -1.68 -9.21 -17.96
C SER A 63 -0.52 -8.58 -18.73
N LEU A 64 -0.06 -7.39 -18.31
CA LEU A 64 1.12 -6.75 -18.91
C LEU A 64 2.41 -7.52 -18.61
N VAL A 65 2.52 -8.05 -17.39
CA VAL A 65 3.66 -8.88 -16.98
C VAL A 65 3.62 -10.23 -17.70
N ASP A 66 2.47 -10.90 -17.74
CA ASP A 66 2.28 -12.18 -18.45
C ASP A 66 2.66 -12.10 -19.93
N SER A 67 2.45 -10.95 -20.57
CA SER A 67 2.78 -10.71 -21.97
C SER A 67 4.16 -10.08 -22.17
N GLU A 68 4.92 -9.86 -21.11
CA GLU A 68 6.24 -9.18 -21.13
C GLU A 68 6.21 -7.82 -21.85
N ASN A 69 5.04 -7.14 -21.78
CA ASN A 69 4.85 -5.86 -22.47
C ASN A 69 5.36 -4.70 -21.61
N TRP A 70 6.68 -4.61 -21.47
CA TRP A 70 7.36 -3.62 -20.62
C TRP A 70 7.13 -2.19 -21.07
N SER A 71 6.95 -1.96 -22.38
CA SER A 71 6.65 -0.62 -22.92
C SER A 71 5.26 -0.14 -22.52
N ALA A 72 4.25 -1.00 -22.57
CA ALA A 72 2.90 -0.67 -22.12
C ALA A 72 2.84 -0.51 -20.60
N LEU A 73 3.57 -1.35 -19.85
CA LEU A 73 3.70 -1.22 -18.39
C LEU A 73 4.31 0.14 -18.03
N ARG A 74 5.41 0.55 -18.69
CA ARG A 74 6.01 1.85 -18.49
C ARG A 74 5.02 2.99 -18.76
N SER A 75 4.32 2.97 -19.88
CA SER A 75 3.36 4.00 -20.26
C SER A 75 2.20 4.10 -19.28
N SER A 76 1.71 2.97 -18.79
CA SER A 76 0.62 2.90 -17.80
C SER A 76 1.04 3.51 -16.48
N ILE A 77 2.22 3.16 -15.97
CA ILE A 77 2.74 3.72 -14.72
C ILE A 77 3.04 5.22 -14.90
N GLN A 78 3.62 5.63 -16.02
CA GLN A 78 3.89 7.03 -16.31
C GLN A 78 2.62 7.89 -16.34
N SER A 79 1.48 7.34 -16.75
CA SER A 79 0.19 8.05 -16.72
C SER A 79 -0.39 8.22 -15.32
N CYS A 80 0.02 7.37 -14.36
CA CYS A 80 -0.46 7.38 -12.98
C CYS A 80 0.50 8.13 -12.02
N VAL A 81 1.78 8.22 -12.36
CA VAL A 81 2.78 8.90 -11.53
C VAL A 81 2.78 10.40 -11.85
N PRO A 82 2.72 11.28 -10.84
CA PRO A 82 2.85 12.73 -11.04
C PRO A 82 4.16 13.09 -11.75
N LEU A 83 4.12 14.12 -12.59
CA LEU A 83 5.29 14.59 -13.36
C LEU A 83 6.47 15.04 -12.48
N ALA A 84 6.20 15.42 -11.22
CA ALA A 84 7.22 15.80 -10.24
C ALA A 84 7.93 14.61 -9.61
N LEU A 85 7.56 13.37 -9.97
CA LEU A 85 8.17 12.17 -9.45
C LEU A 85 8.89 11.40 -10.55
N TRP A 86 10.09 10.97 -10.23
CA TRP A 86 10.80 9.93 -10.96
C TRP A 86 10.30 8.55 -10.52
N PHE A 87 10.26 7.62 -11.44
CA PHE A 87 9.96 6.22 -11.11
C PHE A 87 10.89 5.24 -11.80
N ASN A 88 11.07 4.10 -11.16
CA ASN A 88 11.69 2.90 -11.72
C ASN A 88 10.92 1.66 -11.27
N VAL A 89 10.70 0.73 -12.19
CA VAL A 89 9.98 -0.52 -11.92
C VAL A 89 10.88 -1.71 -12.22
N THR A 90 10.88 -2.63 -11.27
CA THR A 90 11.57 -3.91 -11.42
C THR A 90 10.58 -5.03 -11.16
N VAL A 91 10.54 -6.01 -12.05
CA VAL A 91 9.63 -7.16 -11.98
C VAL A 91 10.43 -8.40 -11.67
N PHE A 92 10.02 -9.12 -10.63
CA PHE A 92 10.65 -10.36 -10.19
C PHE A 92 9.65 -11.52 -10.22
N ASP A 93 10.15 -12.71 -10.36
CA ASP A 93 9.42 -13.94 -10.05
C ASP A 93 9.39 -14.19 -8.53
N ILE A 94 8.72 -15.28 -8.10
CA ILE A 94 8.64 -15.67 -6.68
C ILE A 94 10.00 -16.02 -6.06
N ASN A 95 11.02 -16.34 -6.88
CA ASN A 95 12.38 -16.63 -6.45
C ASN A 95 13.27 -15.38 -6.46
N MET A 96 12.69 -14.21 -6.67
CA MET A 96 13.40 -12.93 -6.82
C MET A 96 14.32 -12.89 -8.04
N ALA A 97 14.07 -13.72 -9.06
CA ALA A 97 14.75 -13.62 -10.33
C ALA A 97 14.14 -12.48 -11.17
N LEU A 98 15.01 -11.65 -11.75
CA LEU A 98 14.62 -10.52 -12.58
C LEU A 98 13.93 -11.01 -13.87
N LEU A 99 12.75 -10.48 -14.17
CA LEU A 99 11.98 -10.81 -15.37
C LEU A 99 12.10 -9.76 -16.47
N ASN A 100 12.17 -8.46 -16.10
CA ASN A 100 12.29 -7.42 -17.11
C ASN A 100 13.74 -7.24 -17.55
N ASP A 101 13.99 -7.50 -18.83
CA ASP A 101 15.28 -7.35 -19.50
C ASP A 101 15.60 -5.91 -19.89
N VAL A 102 14.58 -5.05 -19.92
CA VAL A 102 14.70 -3.62 -20.23
C VAL A 102 14.33 -2.75 -19.05
N PRO A 103 14.97 -1.58 -18.88
CA PRO A 103 14.61 -0.63 -17.83
C PRO A 103 13.20 -0.06 -18.02
N ILE A 104 12.41 -0.06 -16.96
CA ILE A 104 11.06 0.51 -16.93
C ILE A 104 11.10 1.75 -16.02
N CYS A 105 11.54 2.88 -16.54
CA CYS A 105 11.74 4.08 -15.74
C CYS A 105 11.39 5.36 -16.52
N SER A 106 11.22 6.48 -15.82
CA SER A 106 10.97 7.80 -16.41
C SER A 106 12.24 8.54 -16.83
N GLY A 107 13.42 7.93 -16.66
CA GLY A 107 14.72 8.54 -16.94
C GLY A 107 15.72 8.24 -15.83
N SER A 108 16.76 9.08 -15.71
CA SER A 108 17.73 8.96 -14.61
C SER A 108 17.15 9.57 -13.33
N ALA A 109 17.37 8.92 -12.19
CA ALA A 109 17.04 9.51 -10.90
C ALA A 109 17.94 10.72 -10.62
N VAL A 110 17.34 11.79 -10.10
CA VAL A 110 18.04 13.04 -9.77
C VAL A 110 18.12 13.23 -8.25
N SER A 111 17.33 12.50 -7.48
CA SER A 111 17.26 12.60 -6.01
C SER A 111 18.04 11.49 -5.33
N ASP A 112 18.65 11.82 -4.19
CA ASP A 112 19.32 10.84 -3.31
C ASP A 112 18.31 10.06 -2.45
N GLU A 113 17.08 10.55 -2.30
CA GLU A 113 16.02 9.90 -1.53
C GLU A 113 15.09 9.12 -2.45
N ILE A 114 15.29 7.80 -2.51
CA ILE A 114 14.46 6.87 -3.29
C ILE A 114 13.68 6.00 -2.32
N GLU A 115 12.35 6.02 -2.43
CA GLU A 115 11.49 5.08 -1.72
C GLU A 115 11.04 3.94 -2.63
N ALA A 116 10.94 2.73 -2.07
CA ALA A 116 10.53 1.54 -2.79
C ALA A 116 9.33 0.89 -2.11
N ALA A 117 8.42 0.37 -2.92
CA ALA A 117 7.31 -0.46 -2.47
C ALA A 117 7.21 -1.71 -3.34
N ASP A 118 7.00 -2.85 -2.71
CA ASP A 118 6.80 -4.13 -3.38
C ASP A 118 5.31 -4.46 -3.44
N TYR A 119 4.83 -4.77 -4.63
CA TYR A 119 3.46 -5.19 -4.89
C TYR A 119 3.46 -6.63 -5.43
N VAL A 120 2.61 -7.47 -4.86
CA VAL A 120 2.49 -8.87 -5.29
C VAL A 120 1.23 -9.03 -6.10
N CYS A 121 1.36 -9.53 -7.32
CA CYS A 121 0.22 -9.90 -8.16
C CYS A 121 0.36 -11.34 -8.68
N ALA A 122 -0.78 -11.94 -8.99
CA ALA A 122 -0.84 -13.28 -9.54
C ALA A 122 -1.09 -13.22 -11.05
N SER A 123 -0.36 -14.04 -11.80
CA SER A 123 -0.62 -14.27 -13.23
C SER A 123 -2.09 -14.62 -13.46
N ARG A 124 -2.64 -14.15 -14.55
CA ARG A 124 -3.95 -14.56 -15.07
C ARG A 124 -3.85 -15.69 -16.09
N SER A 125 -2.62 -16.05 -16.47
CA SER A 125 -2.36 -17.18 -17.35
C SER A 125 -2.58 -18.52 -16.65
N ALA A 126 -2.71 -19.59 -17.40
CA ALA A 126 -2.91 -20.95 -16.89
C ALA A 126 -1.79 -21.46 -15.97
N ASN A 127 -0.64 -20.78 -15.93
CA ASN A 127 0.55 -21.21 -15.19
C ASN A 127 0.61 -20.74 -13.74
N PHE A 128 -0.36 -19.96 -13.26
CA PHE A 128 -0.47 -19.48 -11.87
C PHE A 128 0.85 -18.89 -11.30
N ALA A 129 1.61 -18.16 -12.10
CA ALA A 129 2.82 -17.52 -11.64
C ALA A 129 2.49 -16.38 -10.67
N ILE A 130 3.39 -16.13 -9.70
CA ILE A 130 3.33 -14.99 -8.79
C ILE A 130 4.47 -14.06 -9.16
N TYR A 131 4.15 -12.79 -9.28
CA TYR A 131 5.09 -11.71 -9.59
C TYR A 131 5.22 -10.75 -8.43
N ILE A 132 6.43 -10.29 -8.19
CA ILE A 132 6.75 -9.22 -7.23
C ILE A 132 7.21 -8.02 -8.06
N ILE A 133 6.43 -6.95 -8.00
CA ILE A 133 6.69 -5.72 -8.75
C ILE A 133 7.15 -4.66 -7.78
N ARG A 134 8.40 -4.25 -7.90
CA ARG A 134 8.99 -3.19 -7.10
C ARG A 134 8.88 -1.87 -7.84
N LEU A 135 8.12 -0.94 -7.27
CA LEU A 135 8.06 0.44 -7.73
C LEU A 135 8.90 1.32 -6.81
N GLN A 136 9.87 1.98 -7.40
CA GLN A 136 10.70 2.99 -6.76
C GLN A 136 10.22 4.38 -7.21
N LEU A 137 10.08 5.30 -6.27
CA LEU A 137 9.71 6.69 -6.51
C LEU A 137 10.74 7.62 -5.86
N ALA A 138 11.00 8.73 -6.51
CA ALA A 138 11.84 9.80 -5.99
C ALA A 138 11.29 11.17 -6.43
N ALA A 139 11.46 12.20 -5.63
CA ALA A 139 11.16 13.56 -6.05
C ALA A 139 12.16 14.00 -7.15
N VAL A 140 11.67 14.76 -8.11
CA VAL A 140 12.52 15.41 -9.11
C VAL A 140 12.63 16.88 -8.70
N ASP A 141 13.86 17.31 -8.37
CA ASP A 141 14.19 18.70 -8.03
C ASP A 141 14.23 19.60 -9.26
#